data_523ffbe7d19a1157c25a96743022ed49
#
_entry.id   523ffbe7d19a1157c25a96743022ed49
#
_cell.length_a   1.000
_cell.length_b   1.000
_cell.length_c   1.000
_cell.angle_alpha   90.00
_cell.angle_beta   90.00
_cell.angle_gamma   90.00
#
_symmetry.space_group_name_H-M   'P 1'
#
loop_
_entity.id
_entity.type
_entity.pdbx_description
1 polymer ?
#
loop_
_entity_poly.entity_id
_entity_poly.type
_entity_poly.pdbx_seq_one_letter_code
_entity_poly.pdbx_strand_id
1 'polypeptide(L)'
;LLNRYPKFDSMFQEAAEETNIEKNLLAAISFQESQWDPKAKSSMGVRGMMMVTLETAALVGVEKRLNPEQNIKGGARYFAMLLEKNKVGVTDADKLSTTLASYNLGPTNINNIAFSINENVENVSWVEIKESLKTLKNSEINLMDNDVYTRGQQAIDYVDRVSEYYKLLSAHACVAPKDQLVFF
;
A
#
# COMPACT_ATOMS: atom_id res chain seq x y z
N LEU A 1 -1.44 1.40 -19.94
CA LEU A 1 -1.51 1.06 -18.51
C LEU A 1 -1.58 -0.45 -18.30
N LEU A 2 -2.59 -1.11 -18.85
CA LEU A 2 -2.81 -2.55 -18.66
C LEU A 2 -1.80 -3.46 -19.38
N ASN A 3 -0.95 -2.95 -20.25
CA ASN A 3 0.01 -3.76 -21.01
C ASN A 3 1.14 -4.38 -20.15
N ARG A 4 1.41 -3.83 -18.97
CA ARG A 4 2.43 -4.37 -18.05
C ARG A 4 1.85 -5.42 -17.09
N TYR A 5 0.60 -5.26 -16.67
CA TYR A 5 -0.05 -6.09 -15.66
C TYR A 5 0.00 -7.60 -15.95
N PRO A 6 -0.30 -8.07 -17.20
CA PRO A 6 -0.33 -9.51 -17.47
C PRO A 6 0.99 -10.24 -17.18
N LYS A 7 2.11 -9.53 -17.25
CA LYS A 7 3.43 -10.09 -16.97
C LYS A 7 3.65 -10.43 -15.49
N PHE A 8 2.88 -9.81 -14.61
CA PHE A 8 3.04 -9.93 -13.16
C PHE A 8 1.82 -10.56 -12.47
N ASP A 9 0.77 -10.89 -13.23
CA ASP A 9 -0.49 -11.41 -12.68
C ASP A 9 -0.29 -12.66 -11.81
N SER A 10 0.52 -13.63 -12.28
CA SER A 10 0.83 -14.83 -11.51
C SER A 10 1.61 -14.52 -10.23
N MET A 11 2.52 -13.54 -10.26
CA MET A 11 3.30 -13.14 -9.08
C MET A 11 2.40 -12.50 -8.02
N PHE A 12 1.42 -11.68 -8.45
CA PHE A 12 0.41 -11.14 -7.54
C PHE A 12 -0.52 -12.22 -6.99
N GLN A 13 -0.88 -13.22 -7.81
CA GLN A 13 -1.69 -14.34 -7.37
C GLN A 13 -0.98 -15.16 -6.27
N GLU A 14 0.28 -15.51 -6.50
CA GLU A 14 1.10 -16.23 -5.50
C GLU A 14 1.25 -15.43 -4.20
N ALA A 15 1.51 -14.12 -4.30
CA ALA A 15 1.64 -13.26 -3.13
C ALA A 15 0.30 -13.14 -2.37
N ALA A 16 -0.82 -13.09 -3.08
CA ALA A 16 -2.16 -13.07 -2.51
C ALA A 16 -2.47 -14.37 -1.74
N GLU A 17 -2.14 -15.51 -2.32
CA GLU A 17 -2.30 -16.82 -1.67
C GLU A 17 -1.43 -16.97 -0.42
N GLU A 18 -0.18 -16.51 -0.49
CA GLU A 18 0.76 -16.56 0.63
C GLU A 18 0.32 -15.67 1.81
N THR A 19 -0.20 -14.49 1.52
CA THR A 19 -0.48 -13.47 2.56
C THR A 19 -1.94 -13.34 2.93
N ASN A 20 -2.84 -14.02 2.22
CA ASN A 20 -4.29 -13.85 2.33
C ASN A 20 -4.76 -12.40 2.10
N ILE A 21 -4.01 -11.63 1.30
CA ILE A 21 -4.39 -10.31 0.83
C ILE A 21 -4.91 -10.42 -0.59
N GLU A 22 -6.00 -9.73 -0.89
CA GLU A 22 -6.61 -9.80 -2.21
C GLU A 22 -5.66 -9.36 -3.33
N LYS A 23 -5.58 -10.15 -4.41
CA LYS A 23 -4.68 -9.91 -5.55
C LYS A 23 -4.82 -8.51 -6.14
N ASN A 24 -6.06 -8.06 -6.37
CA ASN A 24 -6.29 -6.75 -6.98
C ASN A 24 -5.87 -5.60 -6.07
N LEU A 25 -5.94 -5.78 -4.75
CA LEU A 25 -5.44 -4.81 -3.79
C LEU A 25 -3.91 -4.72 -3.85
N LEU A 26 -3.21 -5.86 -3.86
CA LEU A 26 -1.75 -5.88 -4.01
C LEU A 26 -1.31 -5.24 -5.34
N ALA A 27 -2.01 -5.55 -6.42
CA ALA A 27 -1.74 -4.97 -7.73
C ALA A 27 -1.99 -3.45 -7.75
N ALA A 28 -3.03 -2.96 -7.07
CA ALA A 28 -3.33 -1.54 -6.93
C ALA A 28 -2.26 -0.79 -6.13
N ILE A 29 -1.81 -1.36 -5.01
CA ILE A 29 -0.69 -0.84 -4.23
C ILE A 29 0.56 -0.74 -5.11
N SER A 30 0.93 -1.82 -5.78
CA SER A 30 2.10 -1.87 -6.67
C SER A 30 2.00 -0.86 -7.83
N PHE A 31 0.81 -0.65 -8.36
CA PHE A 31 0.60 0.36 -9.39
C PHE A 31 0.83 1.77 -8.86
N GLN A 32 0.30 2.08 -7.69
CA GLN A 32 0.53 3.37 -7.02
C GLN A 32 2.02 3.59 -6.70
N GLU A 33 2.73 2.54 -6.30
CA GLU A 33 4.15 2.62 -5.93
C GLU A 33 5.07 2.80 -7.15
N SER A 34 4.85 2.06 -8.23
CA SER A 34 5.82 1.94 -9.32
C SER A 34 5.23 1.95 -10.72
N GLN A 35 3.90 2.00 -10.89
CA GLN A 35 3.22 1.73 -12.16
C GLN A 35 3.63 0.36 -12.77
N TRP A 36 3.84 -0.62 -11.88
CA TRP A 36 4.36 -1.96 -12.22
C TRP A 36 5.71 -1.91 -12.94
N ASP A 37 6.59 -1.01 -12.53
CA ASP A 37 7.97 -0.98 -13.03
C ASP A 37 8.92 -1.67 -12.04
N PRO A 38 9.47 -2.85 -12.41
CA PRO A 38 10.40 -3.56 -11.52
C PRO A 38 11.72 -2.82 -11.30
N LYS A 39 12.02 -1.81 -12.13
CA LYS A 39 13.23 -0.99 -12.03
C LYS A 39 13.00 0.33 -11.28
N ALA A 40 11.78 0.57 -10.80
CA ALA A 40 11.46 1.80 -10.09
C ALA A 40 12.42 2.05 -8.91
N LYS A 41 12.79 3.31 -8.73
CA LYS A 41 13.71 3.77 -7.70
C LYS A 41 13.30 5.15 -7.22
N SER A 42 13.16 5.33 -5.91
CA SER A 42 13.00 6.65 -5.32
C SER A 42 14.36 7.31 -5.04
N SER A 43 14.35 8.62 -4.81
CA SER A 43 15.52 9.38 -4.34
C SER A 43 16.09 8.84 -3.01
N MET A 44 15.24 8.25 -2.16
CA MET A 44 15.61 7.66 -0.87
C MET A 44 16.07 6.19 -0.96
N GLY A 45 16.26 5.65 -2.18
CA GLY A 45 16.77 4.29 -2.38
C GLY A 45 15.76 3.17 -2.20
N VAL A 46 14.47 3.49 -2.12
CA VAL A 46 13.37 2.50 -2.17
C VAL A 46 13.29 1.91 -3.58
N ARG A 47 13.00 0.62 -3.70
CA ARG A 47 13.15 -0.09 -4.98
C ARG A 47 11.99 -1.01 -5.31
N GLY A 48 11.74 -1.12 -6.63
CA GLY A 48 10.99 -2.19 -7.28
C GLY A 48 9.49 -2.01 -7.27
N MET A 49 8.78 -3.06 -7.59
CA MET A 49 7.33 -3.11 -7.82
C MET A 49 6.49 -2.55 -6.66
N MET A 50 6.86 -2.85 -5.43
CA MET A 50 6.16 -2.46 -4.20
C MET A 50 6.96 -1.43 -3.37
N MET A 51 8.01 -0.84 -3.95
CA MET A 51 8.87 0.17 -3.34
C MET A 51 9.38 -0.23 -1.95
N VAL A 52 10.01 -1.41 -1.88
CA VAL A 52 10.49 -2.00 -0.63
C VAL A 52 11.84 -1.39 -0.24
N THR A 53 11.97 -0.94 1.03
CA THR A 53 13.23 -0.47 1.62
C THR A 53 14.17 -1.64 1.92
N LEU A 54 15.46 -1.36 2.18
CA LEU A 54 16.39 -2.39 2.65
C LEU A 54 15.97 -2.96 4.01
N GLU A 55 15.51 -2.10 4.90
CA GLU A 55 15.05 -2.47 6.23
C GLU A 55 13.79 -3.37 6.14
N THR A 56 12.82 -2.98 5.33
CA THR A 56 11.61 -3.79 5.10
C THR A 56 11.98 -5.13 4.46
N ALA A 57 12.88 -5.15 3.47
CA ALA A 57 13.33 -6.38 2.84
C ALA A 57 13.95 -7.36 3.85
N ALA A 58 14.80 -6.86 4.74
CA ALA A 58 15.38 -7.67 5.82
C ALA A 58 14.31 -8.19 6.79
N LEU A 59 13.34 -7.34 7.16
CA LEU A 59 12.25 -7.70 8.07
C LEU A 59 11.35 -8.82 7.53
N VAL A 60 11.09 -8.83 6.21
CA VAL A 60 10.16 -9.79 5.58
C VAL A 60 10.87 -10.91 4.82
N GLY A 61 12.18 -11.05 4.97
CA GLY A 61 12.96 -12.15 4.40
C GLY A 61 13.15 -12.07 2.88
N VAL A 62 13.34 -10.86 2.34
CA VAL A 62 13.63 -10.64 0.92
C VAL A 62 15.13 -10.46 0.72
N GLU A 63 15.76 -11.37 -0.02
CA GLU A 63 17.19 -11.32 -0.32
C GLU A 63 17.49 -10.48 -1.56
N LYS A 64 16.69 -10.62 -2.61
CA LYS A 64 16.88 -9.96 -3.90
C LYS A 64 15.78 -8.94 -4.18
N ARG A 65 15.86 -7.80 -3.52
CA ARG A 65 14.89 -6.70 -3.59
C ARG A 65 14.60 -6.21 -5.02
N LEU A 66 15.52 -6.39 -5.97
CA LEU A 66 15.36 -6.01 -7.37
C LEU A 66 14.68 -7.11 -8.21
N ASN A 67 14.52 -8.31 -7.68
CA ASN A 67 13.74 -9.36 -8.33
C ASN A 67 12.24 -9.03 -8.17
N PRO A 68 11.46 -8.96 -9.27
CA PRO A 68 10.05 -8.54 -9.19
C PRO A 68 9.20 -9.45 -8.31
N GLU A 69 9.37 -10.77 -8.41
CA GLU A 69 8.62 -11.73 -7.61
C GLU A 69 8.92 -11.57 -6.11
N GLN A 70 10.20 -11.51 -5.74
CA GLN A 70 10.59 -11.31 -4.33
C GLN A 70 10.15 -9.95 -3.81
N ASN A 71 10.20 -8.90 -4.64
CA ASN A 71 9.75 -7.57 -4.25
C ASN A 71 8.23 -7.53 -4.02
N ILE A 72 7.43 -8.15 -4.89
CA ILE A 72 5.98 -8.26 -4.74
C ILE A 72 5.64 -9.05 -3.47
N LYS A 73 6.23 -10.24 -3.26
CA LYS A 73 6.03 -11.04 -2.05
C LYS A 73 6.44 -10.28 -0.79
N GLY A 74 7.57 -9.57 -0.84
CA GLY A 74 8.04 -8.75 0.28
C GLY A 74 7.09 -7.61 0.63
N GLY A 75 6.64 -6.85 -0.36
CA GLY A 75 5.64 -5.79 -0.16
C GLY A 75 4.31 -6.33 0.36
N ALA A 76 3.85 -7.47 -0.16
CA ALA A 76 2.64 -8.15 0.31
C ALA A 76 2.75 -8.62 1.77
N ARG A 77 3.87 -9.24 2.16
CA ARG A 77 4.15 -9.65 3.55
C ARG A 77 4.17 -8.44 4.49
N TYR A 78 4.82 -7.36 4.07
CA TYR A 78 4.87 -6.14 4.87
C TYR A 78 3.48 -5.53 5.05
N PHE A 79 2.69 -5.45 3.98
CA PHE A 79 1.32 -4.96 4.06
C PHE A 79 0.44 -5.84 4.96
N ALA A 80 0.53 -7.17 4.81
CA ALA A 80 -0.20 -8.12 5.66
C ALA A 80 0.18 -7.97 7.15
N MET A 81 1.48 -7.80 7.44
CA MET A 81 1.96 -7.54 8.80
C MET A 81 1.41 -6.23 9.37
N LEU A 82 1.38 -5.16 8.57
CA LEU A 82 0.79 -3.90 8.98
C LEU A 82 -0.70 -4.04 9.26
N LEU A 83 -1.44 -4.74 8.40
CA LEU A 83 -2.89 -4.95 8.55
C LEU A 83 -3.20 -5.77 9.82
N GLU A 84 -2.45 -6.82 10.08
CA GLU A 84 -2.61 -7.67 11.26
C GLU A 84 -2.37 -6.88 12.56
N LYS A 85 -1.34 -6.04 12.59
CA LYS A 85 -0.97 -5.24 13.77
C LYS A 85 -1.78 -3.98 13.95
N ASN A 86 -2.47 -3.52 12.91
CA ASN A 86 -3.21 -2.27 12.94
C ASN A 86 -4.46 -2.37 13.81
N LYS A 87 -4.54 -1.49 14.80
CA LYS A 87 -5.71 -1.34 15.69
C LYS A 87 -6.52 -0.07 15.39
N VAL A 88 -6.03 0.80 14.50
CA VAL A 88 -6.69 2.06 14.19
C VAL A 88 -7.85 1.84 13.23
N GLY A 89 -9.06 2.14 13.64
CA GLY A 89 -10.24 2.08 12.79
C GLY A 89 -11.46 1.50 13.48
N VAL A 90 -12.59 2.15 13.27
CA VAL A 90 -13.91 1.72 13.78
C VAL A 90 -14.47 0.55 12.97
N THR A 91 -14.25 0.61 11.64
CA THR A 91 -14.72 -0.38 10.68
C THR A 91 -13.54 -1.06 9.98
N ASP A 92 -13.80 -2.19 9.29
CA ASP A 92 -12.78 -2.84 8.47
C ASP A 92 -12.30 -1.92 7.32
N ALA A 93 -13.18 -1.08 6.78
CA ALA A 93 -12.83 -0.08 5.78
C ALA A 93 -11.88 1.00 6.35
N ASP A 94 -12.11 1.46 7.58
CA ASP A 94 -11.19 2.36 8.28
C ASP A 94 -9.83 1.70 8.51
N LYS A 95 -9.81 0.46 8.98
CA LYS A 95 -8.57 -0.32 9.20
C LYS A 95 -7.78 -0.50 7.92
N LEU A 96 -8.46 -0.79 6.80
CA LEU A 96 -7.81 -0.89 5.50
C LEU A 96 -7.18 0.44 5.09
N SER A 97 -7.92 1.54 5.20
CA SER A 97 -7.45 2.88 4.83
C SER A 97 -6.28 3.33 5.68
N THR A 98 -6.34 3.14 7.00
CA THR A 98 -5.25 3.49 7.92
C THR A 98 -4.03 2.59 7.74
N THR A 99 -4.20 1.33 7.32
CA THR A 99 -3.10 0.43 6.94
C THR A 99 -2.42 0.88 5.65
N LEU A 100 -3.18 1.29 4.63
CA LEU A 100 -2.64 1.87 3.40
C LEU A 100 -1.86 3.16 3.70
N ALA A 101 -2.41 4.03 4.53
CA ALA A 101 -1.70 5.23 5.00
C ALA A 101 -0.41 4.87 5.76
N SER A 102 -0.42 3.82 6.57
CA SER A 102 0.75 3.31 7.28
C SER A 102 1.81 2.74 6.34
N TYR A 103 1.42 2.10 5.26
CA TYR A 103 2.35 1.63 4.24
C TYR A 103 3.14 2.80 3.60
N ASN A 104 2.47 3.91 3.34
CA ASN A 104 3.06 5.12 2.74
C ASN A 104 3.82 5.99 3.75
N LEU A 105 3.17 6.36 4.86
CA LEU A 105 3.67 7.36 5.83
C LEU A 105 4.41 6.73 7.02
N GLY A 106 4.28 5.43 7.20
CA GLY A 106 4.81 4.69 8.35
C GLY A 106 3.77 4.48 9.45
N PRO A 107 3.75 3.28 10.07
CA PRO A 107 2.76 2.92 11.09
C PRO A 107 2.87 3.77 12.36
N THR A 108 4.08 4.17 12.75
CA THR A 108 4.29 5.01 13.94
C THR A 108 3.60 6.37 13.80
N ASN A 109 3.70 7.01 12.62
CA ASN A 109 3.05 8.29 12.37
C ASN A 109 1.53 8.17 12.45
N ILE A 110 0.94 7.16 11.81
CA ILE A 110 -0.51 6.94 11.85
C ILE A 110 -1.01 6.62 13.25
N ASN A 111 -0.30 5.78 14.01
CA ASN A 111 -0.65 5.48 15.39
C ASN A 111 -0.56 6.73 16.30
N ASN A 112 0.46 7.56 16.14
CA ASN A 112 0.60 8.80 16.93
C ASN A 112 -0.54 9.78 16.63
N ILE A 113 -0.93 9.91 15.36
CA ILE A 113 -2.06 10.74 14.95
C ILE A 113 -3.36 10.20 15.58
N ALA A 114 -3.61 8.90 15.46
CA ALA A 114 -4.79 8.27 16.04
C ALA A 114 -4.85 8.47 17.55
N PHE A 115 -3.74 8.23 18.26
CA PHE A 115 -3.64 8.41 19.70
C PHE A 115 -3.87 9.86 20.14
N SER A 116 -3.44 10.83 19.33
CA SER A 116 -3.70 12.24 19.62
C SER A 116 -5.18 12.63 19.48
N ILE A 117 -5.96 11.88 18.70
CA ILE A 117 -7.40 12.08 18.55
C ILE A 117 -8.14 11.37 19.69
N ASN A 118 -7.81 10.10 19.95
CA ASN A 118 -8.40 9.29 20.98
C ASN A 118 -7.39 8.24 21.47
N GLU A 119 -7.19 8.14 22.80
CA GLU A 119 -6.30 7.12 23.40
C GLU A 119 -6.74 5.70 23.03
N ASN A 120 -8.06 5.47 22.88
CA ASN A 120 -8.58 4.23 22.31
C ASN A 120 -8.64 4.35 20.77
N VAL A 121 -7.54 4.01 20.11
CA VAL A 121 -7.36 4.15 18.66
C VAL A 121 -8.35 3.32 17.82
N GLU A 122 -8.99 2.31 18.42
CA GLU A 122 -10.02 1.51 17.77
C GLU A 122 -11.31 2.32 17.51
N ASN A 123 -11.49 3.45 18.21
CA ASN A 123 -12.61 4.37 18.03
C ASN A 123 -12.31 5.53 17.08
N VAL A 124 -11.15 5.53 16.42
CA VAL A 124 -10.75 6.59 15.49
C VAL A 124 -11.03 6.15 14.05
N SER A 125 -11.86 6.90 13.36
CA SER A 125 -12.22 6.65 11.95
C SER A 125 -11.15 7.17 10.98
N TRP A 126 -11.16 6.64 9.75
CA TRP A 126 -10.31 7.17 8.67
C TRP A 126 -10.61 8.65 8.36
N VAL A 127 -11.87 9.08 8.51
CA VAL A 127 -12.25 10.49 8.29
C VAL A 127 -11.54 11.40 9.27
N GLU A 128 -11.47 11.05 10.55
CA GLU A 128 -10.77 11.83 11.59
C GLU A 128 -9.26 11.87 11.33
N ILE A 129 -8.66 10.74 10.95
CA ILE A 129 -7.25 10.68 10.53
C ILE A 129 -6.98 11.61 9.35
N LYS A 130 -7.85 11.60 8.31
CA LYS A 130 -7.70 12.49 7.15
C LYS A 130 -7.71 13.96 7.55
N GLU A 131 -8.64 14.37 8.39
CA GLU A 131 -8.69 15.77 8.83
C GLU A 131 -7.43 16.17 9.59
N SER A 132 -6.92 15.30 10.45
CA SER A 132 -5.64 15.54 11.13
C SER A 132 -4.46 15.61 10.15
N LEU A 133 -4.40 14.72 9.16
CA LEU A 133 -3.34 14.70 8.15
C LEU A 133 -3.32 15.98 7.31
N LYS A 134 -4.47 16.59 7.01
CA LYS A 134 -4.56 17.86 6.27
C LYS A 134 -3.96 19.05 7.05
N THR A 135 -4.02 19.01 8.36
CA THR A 135 -3.56 20.10 9.22
C THR A 135 -2.11 19.98 9.65
N LEU A 136 -1.50 18.79 9.49
CA LEU A 136 -0.11 18.55 9.88
C LEU A 136 0.87 19.30 9.00
N LYS A 137 1.76 20.04 9.63
CA LYS A 137 2.93 20.63 8.97
C LYS A 137 4.02 19.57 8.84
N ASN A 138 4.84 19.65 7.78
CA ASN A 138 5.94 18.71 7.55
C ASN A 138 6.92 18.63 8.73
N SER A 139 7.08 19.69 9.52
CA SER A 139 7.92 19.73 10.72
C SER A 139 7.42 18.83 11.86
N GLU A 140 6.14 18.46 11.86
CA GLU A 140 5.53 17.61 12.89
C GLU A 140 5.67 16.11 12.57
N ILE A 141 6.05 15.79 11.33
CA ILE A 141 6.26 14.42 10.83
C ILE A 141 7.76 14.08 10.71
N ASN A 142 8.66 14.69 11.47
CA ASN A 142 10.11 14.41 11.44
C ASN A 142 10.76 14.38 10.04
N LEU A 143 10.29 15.19 9.09
CA LEU A 143 10.80 15.24 7.73
C LEU A 143 11.28 16.64 7.36
N MET A 144 12.53 16.72 6.90
CA MET A 144 13.20 17.94 6.47
C MET A 144 12.82 18.36 5.04
N ASP A 145 11.55 18.31 4.66
CA ASP A 145 11.16 18.70 3.31
C ASP A 145 10.30 19.95 3.32
N ASN A 146 10.78 20.99 2.63
CA ASN A 146 10.10 22.27 2.44
C ASN A 146 9.08 22.23 1.29
N ASP A 147 8.59 21.06 0.91
CA ASP A 147 7.63 20.91 -0.17
C ASP A 147 6.26 21.48 0.23
N VAL A 148 5.69 22.25 -0.67
CA VAL A 148 4.34 22.82 -0.58
C VAL A 148 3.27 21.74 -0.42
N TYR A 149 3.58 20.51 -0.86
CA TYR A 149 2.75 19.32 -0.77
C TYR A 149 3.12 18.53 0.48
N THR A 150 2.31 18.62 1.52
CA THR A 150 2.62 17.99 2.80
C THR A 150 2.61 16.47 2.70
N ARG A 151 3.43 15.80 3.52
CA ARG A 151 3.43 14.33 3.63
C ARG A 151 2.08 13.79 4.08
N GLY A 152 1.34 14.55 4.89
CA GLY A 152 -0.02 14.21 5.28
C GLY A 152 -0.96 14.15 4.07
N GLN A 153 -0.92 15.15 3.19
CA GLN A 153 -1.72 15.15 1.97
C GLN A 153 -1.28 14.02 1.01
N GLN A 154 0.01 13.73 0.91
CA GLN A 154 0.51 12.61 0.11
C GLN A 154 -0.06 11.27 0.58
N ALA A 155 -0.16 11.06 1.90
CA ALA A 155 -0.75 9.83 2.45
C ALA A 155 -2.27 9.73 2.14
N ILE A 156 -3.00 10.84 2.18
CA ILE A 156 -4.42 10.88 1.80
C ILE A 156 -4.58 10.49 0.32
N ASP A 157 -3.83 11.16 -0.56
CA ASP A 157 -3.90 10.91 -2.00
C ASP A 157 -3.46 9.48 -2.35
N TYR A 158 -2.50 8.93 -1.58
CA TYR A 158 -2.08 7.54 -1.73
C TYR A 158 -3.26 6.57 -1.50
N VAL A 159 -3.97 6.72 -0.39
CA VAL A 159 -5.12 5.88 -0.05
C VAL A 159 -6.22 6.00 -1.10
N ASP A 160 -6.54 7.23 -1.50
CA ASP A 160 -7.59 7.50 -2.48
C ASP A 160 -7.24 6.87 -3.85
N ARG A 161 -6.00 7.02 -4.33
CA ARG A 161 -5.54 6.42 -5.60
C ARG A 161 -5.50 4.90 -5.57
N VAL A 162 -5.01 4.31 -4.48
CA VAL A 162 -5.04 2.83 -4.34
C VAL A 162 -6.47 2.32 -4.40
N SER A 163 -7.41 3.00 -3.72
CA SER A 163 -8.83 2.65 -3.76
C SER A 163 -9.41 2.73 -5.18
N GLU A 164 -9.07 3.77 -5.94
CA GLU A 164 -9.49 3.92 -7.34
C GLU A 164 -8.93 2.81 -8.22
N TYR A 165 -7.63 2.52 -8.14
CA TYR A 165 -7.00 1.44 -8.91
C TYR A 165 -7.57 0.07 -8.56
N TYR A 166 -7.82 -0.18 -7.28
CA TYR A 166 -8.46 -1.41 -6.83
C TYR A 166 -9.85 -1.61 -7.47
N LYS A 167 -10.69 -0.56 -7.48
CA LYS A 167 -12.01 -0.60 -8.12
C LYS A 167 -11.90 -0.86 -9.61
N LEU A 168 -10.96 -0.20 -10.31
CA LEU A 168 -10.74 -0.39 -11.74
C LEU A 168 -10.29 -1.82 -12.07
N LEU A 169 -9.35 -2.38 -11.31
CA LEU A 169 -8.87 -3.74 -11.50
C LEU A 169 -9.96 -4.77 -11.22
N SER A 170 -10.73 -4.58 -10.16
CA SER A 170 -11.84 -5.46 -9.78
C SER A 170 -12.98 -5.43 -10.82
N ALA A 171 -13.32 -4.25 -11.34
CA ALA A 171 -14.31 -4.11 -12.41
C ALA A 171 -13.81 -4.79 -13.70
N HIS A 172 -12.54 -4.66 -14.05
CA HIS A 172 -11.97 -5.30 -15.24
C HIS A 172 -11.98 -6.84 -15.12
N ALA A 173 -11.69 -7.36 -13.94
CA ALA A 173 -11.74 -8.80 -13.68
C ALA A 173 -13.16 -9.39 -13.79
N CYS A 174 -14.19 -8.58 -13.49
CA CYS A 174 -15.59 -8.99 -13.64
C CYS A 174 -16.07 -8.94 -15.11
N VAL A 175 -15.46 -8.13 -15.96
CA VAL A 175 -15.86 -7.92 -17.37
C VAL A 175 -15.05 -8.79 -18.32
N ALA A 176 -13.86 -9.24 -17.92
CA ALA A 176 -13.07 -10.18 -18.72
C ALA A 176 -13.91 -11.45 -18.95
N PRO A 177 -14.15 -11.87 -20.23
CA PRO A 177 -14.95 -13.05 -20.50
C PRO A 177 -14.34 -14.24 -19.77
N LYS A 178 -15.18 -15.01 -19.07
CA LYS A 178 -14.84 -16.34 -18.52
C LYS A 178 -14.51 -17.36 -19.63
N ASP A 179 -14.44 -16.90 -20.87
CA ASP A 179 -14.26 -17.70 -22.08
C ASP A 179 -12.79 -17.69 -22.55
N GLN A 180 -11.89 -18.05 -21.67
CA GLN A 180 -10.65 -18.71 -22.06
C GLN A 180 -10.41 -19.97 -21.24
N LEU A 181 -11.48 -20.70 -20.95
CA LEU A 181 -11.44 -22.15 -20.91
C LEU A 181 -11.38 -22.63 -22.36
N VAL A 182 -10.27 -22.46 -23.01
CA VAL A 182 -9.98 -23.21 -24.22
C VAL A 182 -9.65 -24.61 -23.77
N PHE A 183 -10.62 -25.45 -24.02
CA PHE A 183 -10.44 -26.88 -24.17
C PHE A 183 -9.26 -27.15 -25.10
N PHE A 184 -8.24 -27.82 -24.57
CA PHE A 184 -7.60 -28.97 -25.22
C PHE A 184 -6.76 -29.70 -24.18
#